data_eaa67d4f4807988bdb46c0c8cbe7f203
#
_entry.id   eaa67d4f4807988bdb46c0c8cbe7f203
#
_cell.length_a   1.000
_cell.length_b   1.000
_cell.length_c   1.000
_cell.angle_alpha   90.00
_cell.angle_beta   90.00
_cell.angle_gamma   90.00
#
_symmetry.space_group_name_H-M   'P 1'
#
loop_
_entity.id
_entity.type
_entity.pdbx_description
1 polymer ?
#
loop_
_entity_poly.entity_id
_entity_poly.type
_entity_poly.pdbx_seq_one_letter_code
_entity_poly.pdbx_strand_id
1 'polypeptide(L)'
;MRLQSAIFTMDDTLFIPGTAEARADLDKALALFKMEGVWLGAVTALRADDAQRMLDQAGLSSYFRFVLPESVALCKADSATMFERAMKRLHGQKDDTAVFSGSLVGVRNAAEAGFRTVAVRGCAGEDEWREMQSLAAQSLSGYGELLG
;
A
#
# COMPACT_ATOMS: atom_id res chain seq x y z
N MET A 1 -2.91 -12.65 -14.37
CA MET A 1 -3.44 -13.23 -13.12
C MET A 1 -4.12 -12.15 -12.31
N ARG A 2 -5.29 -12.49 -11.79
CA ARG A 2 -6.13 -11.51 -11.08
C ARG A 2 -5.71 -11.37 -9.62
N LEU A 3 -5.69 -10.14 -9.10
CA LEU A 3 -5.43 -9.91 -7.69
C LEU A 3 -6.66 -10.24 -6.86
N GLN A 4 -6.45 -10.87 -5.71
CA GLN A 4 -7.49 -11.10 -4.71
C GLN A 4 -7.41 -10.05 -3.60
N SER A 5 -6.21 -9.57 -3.31
CA SER A 5 -5.94 -8.66 -2.21
C SER A 5 -4.85 -7.66 -2.55
N ALA A 6 -4.90 -6.51 -1.91
CA ALA A 6 -3.84 -5.52 -2.02
C ALA A 6 -3.59 -4.88 -0.66
N ILE A 7 -2.33 -4.71 -0.32
CA ILE A 7 -1.87 -4.11 0.92
C ILE A 7 -1.18 -2.79 0.57
N PHE A 8 -1.59 -1.71 1.24
CA PHE A 8 -1.00 -0.40 1.04
C PHE A 8 -0.29 0.05 2.31
N THR A 9 0.97 0.46 2.19
CA THR A 9 1.60 1.20 3.29
C THR A 9 1.00 2.61 3.24
N MET A 10 0.59 3.17 4.39
CA MET A 10 -0.10 4.47 4.37
C MET A 10 0.83 5.63 4.05
N ASP A 11 1.98 5.64 4.71
CA ASP A 11 2.92 6.74 4.55
C ASP A 11 3.49 6.73 3.13
N ASP A 12 3.71 7.86 2.52
CA ASP A 12 4.27 8.03 1.17
C ASP A 12 3.48 7.33 0.05
N THR A 13 2.50 6.49 0.37
CA THR A 13 1.79 5.68 -0.62
C THR A 13 0.38 6.20 -0.89
N LEU A 14 -0.38 6.49 0.17
CA LEU A 14 -1.76 6.96 0.03
C LEU A 14 -1.85 8.49 0.05
N PHE A 15 -0.96 9.14 0.78
CA PHE A 15 -1.02 10.58 0.99
C PHE A 15 0.21 11.27 0.41
N ILE A 16 0.05 12.56 0.09
CA ILE A 16 1.19 13.39 -0.27
C ILE A 16 2.06 13.52 0.98
N PRO A 17 3.36 13.19 0.90
CA PRO A 17 4.23 13.15 2.07
C PRO A 17 4.16 14.42 2.91
N GLY A 18 4.03 14.25 4.23
CA GLY A 18 3.94 15.36 5.17
C GLY A 18 2.59 16.04 5.24
N THR A 19 1.58 15.51 4.56
CA THR A 19 0.23 16.08 4.55
C THR A 19 -0.82 15.01 4.83
N ALA A 20 -2.06 15.48 5.06
CA ALA A 20 -3.22 14.60 5.15
C ALA A 20 -4.02 14.57 3.83
N GLU A 21 -3.41 15.04 2.75
CA GLU A 21 -4.05 15.09 1.44
C GLU A 21 -3.78 13.82 0.67
N ALA A 22 -4.86 13.18 0.20
CA ALA A 22 -4.75 11.96 -0.61
C ALA A 22 -4.11 12.27 -1.97
N ARG A 23 -3.34 11.33 -2.48
CA ARG A 23 -2.69 11.48 -3.78
C ARG A 23 -3.74 11.51 -4.89
N ALA A 24 -3.39 12.20 -5.98
CA ALA A 24 -4.29 12.35 -7.12
C ALA A 24 -4.75 10.99 -7.64
N ASP A 25 -6.02 10.89 -7.99
CA ASP A 25 -6.64 9.68 -8.56
C ASP A 25 -6.66 8.45 -7.66
N LEU A 26 -6.21 8.56 -6.42
CA LEU A 26 -6.20 7.43 -5.50
C LEU A 26 -7.62 6.91 -5.25
N ASP A 27 -8.57 7.79 -5.00
CA ASP A 27 -9.96 7.41 -4.76
C ASP A 27 -10.56 6.62 -5.92
N LYS A 28 -10.23 7.02 -7.14
CA LYS A 28 -10.70 6.34 -8.35
C LYS A 28 -10.05 4.96 -8.49
N ALA A 29 -8.76 4.86 -8.19
CA ALA A 29 -8.06 3.58 -8.24
C ALA A 29 -8.61 2.60 -7.20
N LEU A 30 -8.86 3.07 -5.98
CA LEU A 30 -9.42 2.23 -4.92
C LEU A 30 -10.84 1.79 -5.27
N ALA A 31 -11.64 2.67 -5.87
CA ALA A 31 -12.99 2.32 -6.32
C ALA A 31 -12.94 1.23 -7.40
N LEU A 32 -11.96 1.31 -8.31
CA LEU A 32 -11.78 0.29 -9.34
C LEU A 32 -11.47 -1.07 -8.71
N PHE A 33 -10.55 -1.13 -7.75
CA PHE A 33 -10.25 -2.37 -7.03
C PHE A 33 -11.49 -2.94 -6.35
N LYS A 34 -12.28 -2.07 -5.71
CA LYS A 34 -13.50 -2.51 -5.04
C LYS A 34 -14.49 -3.12 -6.03
N MET A 35 -14.64 -2.51 -7.20
CA MET A 35 -15.49 -3.03 -8.26
C MET A 35 -15.03 -4.40 -8.75
N GLU A 36 -13.74 -4.61 -8.77
CA GLU A 36 -13.15 -5.88 -9.21
C GLU A 36 -13.11 -6.94 -8.10
N GLY A 37 -13.60 -6.61 -6.93
CA GLY A 37 -13.65 -7.55 -5.81
C GLY A 37 -12.32 -7.76 -5.10
N VAL A 38 -11.38 -6.84 -5.26
CA VAL A 38 -10.08 -6.90 -4.59
C VAL A 38 -10.24 -6.38 -3.16
N TRP A 39 -9.81 -7.17 -2.18
CA TRP A 39 -9.89 -6.77 -0.78
C TRP A 39 -8.66 -5.96 -0.40
N LEU A 40 -8.87 -4.81 0.24
CA LEU A 40 -7.80 -3.86 0.56
C LEU A 40 -7.55 -3.78 2.05
N GLY A 41 -6.26 -3.75 2.40
CA GLY A 41 -5.81 -3.50 3.76
C GLY A 41 -4.75 -2.43 3.76
N ALA A 42 -4.68 -1.65 4.83
CA ALA A 42 -3.64 -0.64 5.02
C ALA A 42 -2.80 -0.99 6.23
N VAL A 43 -1.49 -0.73 6.13
CA VAL A 43 -0.55 -0.89 7.24
C VAL A 43 0.12 0.45 7.50
N THR A 44 0.47 0.74 8.76
CA THR A 44 0.93 2.07 9.11
C THR A 44 1.83 2.08 10.34
N ALA A 45 2.76 3.04 10.38
CA ALA A 45 3.54 3.38 11.56
C ALA A 45 2.80 4.37 12.47
N LEU A 46 1.70 4.95 11.99
CA LEU A 46 0.90 5.90 12.77
C LEU A 46 0.13 5.17 13.86
N ARG A 47 -0.29 5.93 14.88
CA ARG A 47 -1.23 5.40 15.88
C ARG A 47 -2.55 5.10 15.18
N ALA A 48 -3.24 4.06 15.67
CA ALA A 48 -4.50 3.61 15.08
C ALA A 48 -5.51 4.75 14.90
N ASP A 49 -5.66 5.59 15.93
CA ASP A 49 -6.62 6.71 15.90
C ASP A 49 -6.26 7.73 14.84
N ASP A 50 -4.97 8.06 14.72
CA ASP A 50 -4.49 9.04 13.76
C ASP A 50 -4.68 8.52 12.33
N ALA A 51 -4.34 7.26 12.10
CA ALA A 51 -4.48 6.64 10.80
C ALA A 51 -5.96 6.61 10.37
N GLN A 52 -6.85 6.21 11.28
CA GLN A 52 -8.28 6.16 10.99
C GLN A 52 -8.83 7.55 10.68
N ARG A 53 -8.40 8.55 11.45
CA ARG A 53 -8.84 9.93 11.21
C ARG A 53 -8.40 10.43 9.84
N MET A 54 -7.17 10.13 9.42
CA MET A 54 -6.68 10.53 8.11
C MET A 54 -7.51 9.90 6.99
N LEU A 55 -7.79 8.60 7.10
CA LEU A 55 -8.59 7.91 6.10
C LEU A 55 -10.03 8.44 6.06
N ASP A 56 -10.63 8.70 7.23
CA ASP A 56 -11.98 9.24 7.32
C ASP A 56 -12.06 10.62 6.67
N GLN A 57 -11.11 11.50 6.97
CA GLN A 57 -11.09 12.85 6.43
C GLN A 57 -10.88 12.86 4.91
N ALA A 58 -10.14 11.90 4.40
CA ALA A 58 -9.88 11.79 2.96
C ALA A 58 -11.01 11.04 2.23
N GLY A 59 -11.98 10.50 2.96
CA GLY A 59 -13.07 9.73 2.35
C GLY A 59 -12.66 8.36 1.86
N LEU A 60 -11.58 7.81 2.41
CA LEU A 60 -11.00 6.55 1.93
C LEU A 60 -11.29 5.34 2.83
N SER A 61 -11.79 5.57 4.05
CA SER A 61 -11.90 4.49 5.04
C SER A 61 -12.77 3.32 4.59
N SER A 62 -13.82 3.57 3.80
CA SER A 62 -14.73 2.53 3.36
C SER A 62 -14.09 1.55 2.36
N TYR A 63 -12.96 1.90 1.76
CA TYR A 63 -12.29 1.02 0.81
C TYR A 63 -11.45 -0.04 1.50
N PHE A 64 -11.01 0.21 2.74
CA PHE A 64 -10.11 -0.69 3.44
C PHE A 64 -10.86 -1.55 4.44
N ARG A 65 -10.55 -2.84 4.45
CA ARG A 65 -11.15 -3.76 5.41
C ARG A 65 -10.59 -3.56 6.82
N PHE A 66 -9.37 -3.05 6.90
CA PHE A 66 -8.71 -2.75 8.17
C PHE A 66 -7.54 -1.80 7.97
N VAL A 67 -7.12 -1.21 9.07
CA VAL A 67 -5.86 -0.49 9.18
C VAL A 67 -5.06 -1.19 10.27
N LEU A 68 -3.89 -1.70 9.94
CA LEU A 68 -3.06 -2.47 10.87
C LEU A 68 -1.84 -1.64 11.28
N PRO A 69 -1.84 -1.09 12.51
CA PRO A 69 -0.71 -0.29 12.98
C PRO A 69 0.37 -1.15 13.59
N GLU A 70 1.60 -0.60 13.66
CA GLU A 70 2.75 -1.30 14.24
C GLU A 70 2.49 -1.74 15.68
N SER A 71 1.77 -0.95 16.45
CA SER A 71 1.49 -1.27 17.85
C SER A 71 0.64 -2.52 18.03
N VAL A 72 -0.21 -2.83 17.06
CA VAL A 72 -1.05 -4.02 17.08
C VAL A 72 -0.32 -5.22 16.47
N ALA A 73 0.34 -5.00 15.35
CA ALA A 73 1.05 -6.06 14.63
C ALA A 73 2.37 -6.45 15.30
N LEU A 74 2.94 -5.58 16.14
CA LEU A 74 4.21 -5.77 16.85
C LEU A 74 5.38 -5.98 15.88
N CYS A 75 5.38 -5.23 14.78
CA CYS A 75 6.44 -5.24 13.79
C CYS A 75 6.41 -3.92 13.00
N LYS A 76 7.47 -3.63 12.25
CA LYS A 76 7.55 -2.41 11.46
C LYS A 76 6.56 -2.42 10.30
N ALA A 77 6.01 -1.25 9.97
CA ALA A 77 4.98 -1.10 8.94
C ALA A 77 5.43 -1.56 7.55
N ASP A 78 6.72 -1.44 7.26
CA ASP A 78 7.27 -1.80 5.96
C ASP A 78 8.03 -3.13 5.97
N SER A 79 7.84 -3.94 7.00
CA SER A 79 8.51 -5.23 7.13
C SER A 79 7.75 -6.35 6.43
N ALA A 80 8.48 -7.40 6.04
CA ALA A 80 7.86 -8.60 5.48
C ALA A 80 6.84 -9.21 6.43
N THR A 81 7.15 -9.20 7.74
CA THR A 81 6.23 -9.71 8.76
C THR A 81 4.90 -8.97 8.74
N MET A 82 4.94 -7.64 8.61
CA MET A 82 3.72 -6.84 8.54
C MET A 82 2.88 -7.24 7.32
N PHE A 83 3.52 -7.38 6.16
CA PHE A 83 2.81 -7.74 4.93
C PHE A 83 2.20 -9.14 5.03
N GLU A 84 2.89 -10.07 5.65
CA GLU A 84 2.36 -11.41 5.85
C GLU A 84 1.16 -11.42 6.80
N ARG A 85 1.22 -10.63 7.86
CA ARG A 85 0.10 -10.50 8.79
C ARG A 85 -1.12 -9.86 8.14
N ALA A 86 -0.90 -8.83 7.35
CA ALA A 86 -1.97 -8.18 6.60
C ALA A 86 -2.58 -9.13 5.57
N MET A 87 -1.74 -9.88 4.86
CA MET A 87 -2.20 -10.86 3.89
C MET A 87 -3.12 -11.90 4.54
N LYS A 88 -2.74 -12.41 5.71
CA LYS A 88 -3.55 -13.38 6.44
C LYS A 88 -4.90 -12.80 6.86
N ARG A 89 -4.93 -11.53 7.27
CA ARG A 89 -6.18 -10.85 7.59
C ARG A 89 -7.10 -10.70 6.38
N LEU A 90 -6.52 -10.61 5.19
CA LEU A 90 -7.27 -10.52 3.95
C LEU A 90 -7.61 -11.89 3.38
N HIS A 91 -7.18 -12.97 4.03
CA HIS A 91 -7.34 -14.34 3.56
C HIS A 91 -6.74 -14.57 2.18
N GLY A 92 -5.65 -13.84 1.87
CA GLY A 92 -4.97 -13.91 0.59
C GLY A 92 -3.79 -14.87 0.59
N GLN A 93 -3.22 -15.04 -0.60
CA GLN A 93 -2.00 -15.80 -0.83
C GLN A 93 -0.97 -14.86 -1.44
N LYS A 94 0.33 -15.20 -1.35
CA LYS A 94 1.37 -14.32 -1.88
C LYS A 94 1.27 -14.10 -3.39
N ASP A 95 0.87 -15.11 -4.12
CA ASP A 95 0.80 -15.02 -5.59
C ASP A 95 -0.41 -14.21 -6.09
N ASP A 96 -1.40 -13.96 -5.23
CA ASP A 96 -2.56 -13.15 -5.60
C ASP A 96 -2.71 -11.86 -4.77
N THR A 97 -1.68 -11.54 -3.96
CA THR A 97 -1.67 -10.35 -3.12
C THR A 97 -0.57 -9.39 -3.57
N ALA A 98 -0.96 -8.14 -3.83
CA ALA A 98 0.01 -7.10 -4.16
C ALA A 98 0.31 -6.23 -2.94
N VAL A 99 1.55 -5.76 -2.85
CA VAL A 99 1.95 -4.75 -1.87
C VAL A 99 2.30 -3.48 -2.62
N PHE A 100 1.59 -2.40 -2.29
CA PHE A 100 1.84 -1.06 -2.85
C PHE A 100 2.64 -0.26 -1.84
N SER A 101 3.81 0.21 -2.23
CA SER A 101 4.67 0.97 -1.33
C SER A 101 5.40 2.10 -2.05
N GLY A 102 5.48 3.24 -1.38
CA GLY A 102 6.22 4.41 -1.83
C GLY A 102 7.62 4.52 -1.23
N SER A 103 8.10 3.48 -0.53
CA SER A 103 9.44 3.49 0.06
C SER A 103 10.28 2.34 -0.48
N LEU A 104 11.60 2.58 -0.59
CA LEU A 104 12.53 1.54 -1.03
C LEU A 104 12.51 0.35 -0.07
N VAL A 105 12.48 0.60 1.23
CA VAL A 105 12.48 -0.46 2.25
C VAL A 105 11.26 -1.35 2.09
N GLY A 106 10.08 -0.76 1.94
CA GLY A 106 8.85 -1.52 1.75
C GLY A 106 8.86 -2.34 0.47
N VAL A 107 9.30 -1.75 -0.62
CA VAL A 107 9.40 -2.45 -1.91
C VAL A 107 10.37 -3.63 -1.81
N ARG A 108 11.56 -3.39 -1.24
CA ARG A 108 12.57 -4.44 -1.10
C ARG A 108 12.06 -5.59 -0.24
N ASN A 109 11.47 -5.28 0.91
CA ASN A 109 11.01 -6.31 1.83
C ASN A 109 9.86 -7.13 1.24
N ALA A 110 8.93 -6.48 0.54
CA ALA A 110 7.84 -7.18 -0.10
C ALA A 110 8.33 -8.08 -1.24
N ALA A 111 9.27 -7.57 -2.05
CA ALA A 111 9.84 -8.35 -3.17
C ALA A 111 10.59 -9.57 -2.65
N GLU A 112 11.43 -9.39 -1.64
CA GLU A 112 12.20 -10.50 -1.05
C GLU A 112 11.28 -11.55 -0.41
N ALA A 113 10.14 -11.13 0.12
CA ALA A 113 9.18 -12.05 0.73
C ALA A 113 8.31 -12.78 -0.29
N GLY A 114 8.41 -12.44 -1.58
CA GLY A 114 7.68 -13.14 -2.63
C GLY A 114 6.31 -12.56 -2.98
N PHE A 115 6.00 -11.35 -2.48
CA PHE A 115 4.76 -10.68 -2.86
C PHE A 115 4.86 -10.05 -4.25
N ARG A 116 3.73 -9.91 -4.92
CA ARG A 116 3.66 -9.02 -6.07
C ARG A 116 3.82 -7.60 -5.57
N THR A 117 4.79 -6.90 -6.09
CA THR A 117 5.16 -5.60 -5.54
C THR A 117 4.93 -4.50 -6.56
N VAL A 118 4.25 -3.45 -6.13
CA VAL A 118 4.00 -2.26 -6.94
C VAL A 118 4.67 -1.08 -6.25
N ALA A 119 5.69 -0.52 -6.89
CA ALA A 119 6.37 0.67 -6.40
C ALA A 119 5.55 1.90 -6.82
N VAL A 120 5.28 2.77 -5.87
CA VAL A 120 4.55 4.02 -6.13
C VAL A 120 5.52 5.18 -5.92
N ARG A 121 5.60 6.08 -6.89
CA ARG A 121 6.52 7.21 -6.76
C ARG A 121 6.03 8.17 -5.67
N GLY A 122 6.82 8.23 -4.60
CA GLY A 122 6.57 9.14 -3.49
C GLY A 122 7.64 10.22 -3.43
N CYS A 123 8.28 10.39 -2.28
CA CYS A 123 9.36 11.37 -2.12
C CYS A 123 10.75 10.80 -2.35
N ALA A 124 10.87 9.62 -2.94
CA ALA A 124 12.16 9.02 -3.25
C ALA A 124 12.94 9.85 -4.29
N GLY A 125 14.25 9.98 -4.11
CA GLY A 125 15.11 10.60 -5.10
C GLY A 125 15.25 9.73 -6.35
N GLU A 126 15.89 10.27 -7.38
CA GLU A 126 16.01 9.57 -8.66
C GLU A 126 16.67 8.20 -8.55
N ASP A 127 17.79 8.11 -7.82
CA ASP A 127 18.52 6.85 -7.68
C ASP A 127 17.71 5.82 -6.91
N GLU A 128 17.08 6.25 -5.82
CA GLU A 128 16.22 5.39 -5.01
C GLU A 128 15.01 4.91 -5.81
N TRP A 129 14.37 5.80 -6.55
CA TRP A 129 13.23 5.44 -7.40
C TRP A 129 13.63 4.41 -8.46
N ARG A 130 14.80 4.60 -9.06
CA ARG A 130 15.31 3.66 -10.06
C ARG A 130 15.53 2.27 -9.45
N GLU A 131 16.04 2.21 -8.23
CA GLU A 131 16.21 0.94 -7.52
C GLU A 131 14.86 0.31 -7.20
N MET A 132 13.88 1.09 -6.76
CA MET A 132 12.53 0.61 -6.50
C MET A 132 11.92 -0.01 -7.77
N GLN A 133 12.09 0.65 -8.90
CA GLN A 133 11.58 0.13 -10.17
C GLN A 133 12.23 -1.20 -10.56
N SER A 134 13.50 -1.37 -10.24
CA SER A 134 14.21 -2.61 -10.58
C SER A 134 13.74 -3.79 -9.72
N LEU A 135 13.26 -3.53 -8.51
CA LEU A 135 12.83 -4.57 -7.57
C LEU A 135 11.35 -4.93 -7.70
N ALA A 136 10.53 -3.98 -8.13
CA ALA A 136 9.09 -4.17 -8.18
C ALA A 136 8.63 -4.85 -9.47
N ALA A 137 7.53 -5.59 -9.39
CA ALA A 137 6.91 -6.19 -10.56
C ALA A 137 6.28 -5.11 -11.45
N GLN A 138 5.83 -4.02 -10.84
CA GLN A 138 5.22 -2.90 -11.55
C GLN A 138 5.57 -1.61 -10.81
N SER A 139 5.65 -0.51 -11.53
CA SER A 139 5.88 0.80 -10.91
C SER A 139 4.88 1.81 -11.44
N LEU A 140 4.45 2.72 -10.57
CA LEU A 140 3.48 3.76 -10.89
C LEU A 140 4.07 5.13 -10.57
N SER A 141 4.03 6.04 -11.53
CA SER A 141 4.34 7.45 -11.25
C SER A 141 3.16 8.13 -10.55
N GLY A 142 1.97 7.60 -10.74
CA GLY A 142 0.76 8.07 -10.07
C GLY A 142 -0.37 7.07 -10.29
N TYR A 143 -1.42 7.19 -9.47
CA TYR A 143 -2.54 6.25 -9.50
C TYR A 143 -3.39 6.36 -10.77
N GLY A 144 -3.31 7.48 -11.48
CA GLY A 144 -4.00 7.63 -12.76
C GLY A 144 -3.60 6.59 -13.79
N GLU A 145 -2.41 6.03 -13.67
CA GLU A 145 -1.93 4.98 -14.60
C GLU A 145 -2.75 3.69 -14.49
N LEU A 146 -3.44 3.48 -13.38
CA LEU A 146 -4.31 2.31 -13.20
C LEU A 146 -5.67 2.48 -13.85
N LEU A 147 -6.01 3.70 -14.26
CA LEU A 147 -7.35 4.02 -14.76
C LEU A 147 -7.49 3.89 -16.26
N GLY A 148 -6.42 3.64 -16.90
CA GLY A 148 -6.52 3.58 -18.29
C GLY A 148 -5.46 3.34 -19.18
#